data_61af6a805d1475f6d151e5e1986a4ac0
#
_entry.id   61af6a805d1475f6d151e5e1986a4ac0
#
_cell.length_a   1.000
_cell.length_b   1.000
_cell.length_c   1.000
_cell.angle_alpha   90.00
_cell.angle_beta   90.00
_cell.angle_gamma   90.00
#
_symmetry.space_group_name_H-M   'P 1'
#
loop_
_entity.id
_entity.type
_entity.pdbx_description
1 polymer ?
#
loop_
_entity_poly.entity_id
_entity_poly.type
_entity_poly.pdbx_seq_one_letter_code
_entity_poly.pdbx_strand_id
1 'polypeptide(L)'
;MIVSWNTTNKCNLKCSHCYRNSGRKLEGELDTLEAKLLIDQIVKAGFKIMIFSGGEPLMREDIFELVNYASQSGLRPVLGSNGTLISMHTAERLKQSGIAAVGISLDSLDSKKHDNFRGYNGAFEDTVSAMKNCKKAGIRFQVHTTVMEWNKDEMMDITDFAVSIGAAAHHIFFMIPTGRANNMEDELLNTKEYDILLKSIMKKQQQVHIELKPTCAPQFVPIAENMGMNIRFKRGCLAGIKYCIISPKGDVQSCAYLTDIAGNVRRTPFNEIWKNSRLFNVLRTEIYTGKCGICKHKKICGGCRARASYYSNGNYMESDGLCKI
;
A
#
# COMPACT_ATOMS: atom_id res chain seq x y z
N MET A 1 8.57 5.70 11.10
CA MET A 1 7.38 6.14 10.35
C MET A 1 7.58 5.81 8.88
N ILE A 2 6.50 5.70 8.12
CA ILE A 2 6.46 5.31 6.71
C ILE A 2 5.73 6.41 5.93
N VAL A 3 6.28 6.83 4.81
CA VAL A 3 5.62 7.69 3.84
C VAL A 3 5.58 7.00 2.48
N SER A 4 4.44 7.02 1.82
CA SER A 4 4.34 6.70 0.40
C SER A 4 4.32 7.98 -0.42
N TRP A 5 5.00 7.98 -1.54
CA TRP A 5 4.89 9.06 -2.51
C TRP A 5 4.49 8.48 -3.86
N ASN A 6 3.37 8.93 -4.37
CA ASN A 6 2.97 8.67 -5.74
C ASN A 6 3.81 9.58 -6.65
N THR A 7 4.89 9.06 -7.18
CA THR A 7 5.94 9.80 -7.89
C THR A 7 5.46 10.41 -9.19
N THR A 8 4.50 9.76 -9.84
CA THR A 8 3.83 10.18 -11.07
C THR A 8 2.44 9.57 -11.16
N ASN A 9 1.55 10.16 -11.93
CA ASN A 9 0.27 9.54 -12.31
C ASN A 9 0.39 8.71 -13.61
N LYS A 10 1.53 8.81 -14.34
CA LYS A 10 1.77 8.05 -15.56
C LYS A 10 1.83 6.56 -15.24
N CYS A 11 1.13 5.75 -16.01
CA CYS A 11 1.09 4.29 -15.85
C CYS A 11 0.91 3.63 -17.22
N ASN A 12 1.59 2.52 -17.41
CA ASN A 12 1.45 1.70 -18.62
C ASN A 12 0.27 0.72 -18.55
N LEU A 13 -0.38 0.56 -17.38
CA LEU A 13 -1.54 -0.30 -17.19
C LEU A 13 -2.83 0.49 -16.97
N LYS A 14 -3.97 -0.20 -17.19
CA LYS A 14 -5.33 0.34 -16.97
C LYS A 14 -6.15 -0.54 -16.04
N CYS A 15 -5.54 -0.93 -14.89
CA CYS A 15 -6.20 -1.80 -13.90
C CYS A 15 -7.59 -1.28 -13.52
N SER A 16 -8.59 -2.17 -13.46
CA SER A 16 -9.98 -1.82 -13.10
C SER A 16 -10.08 -1.25 -11.67
N HIS A 17 -9.32 -1.82 -10.73
CA HIS A 17 -9.30 -1.45 -9.32
C HIS A 17 -8.38 -0.27 -8.96
N CYS A 18 -7.86 0.48 -9.92
CA CYS A 18 -6.88 1.53 -9.63
C CYS A 18 -7.46 2.66 -8.77
N TYR A 19 -6.98 2.76 -7.53
CA TYR A 19 -7.43 3.76 -6.56
C TYR A 19 -7.09 5.21 -6.95
N ARG A 20 -6.16 5.42 -7.88
CA ARG A 20 -5.70 6.74 -8.33
C ARG A 20 -6.25 7.18 -9.67
N ASN A 21 -6.90 6.30 -10.42
CA ASN A 21 -7.26 6.56 -11.81
C ASN A 21 -6.04 6.95 -12.68
N SER A 22 -4.92 6.23 -12.47
CA SER A 22 -3.64 6.49 -13.14
C SER A 22 -3.70 6.20 -14.64
N GLY A 23 -2.80 6.82 -15.41
CA GLY A 23 -2.68 6.65 -16.85
C GLY A 23 -1.73 7.68 -17.46
N ARG A 24 -2.16 8.93 -17.64
CA ARG A 24 -1.34 10.01 -18.17
C ARG A 24 -0.61 10.75 -17.06
N LYS A 25 0.57 11.30 -17.36
CA LYS A 25 1.25 12.26 -16.48
C LYS A 25 0.34 13.46 -16.23
N LEU A 26 0.30 13.93 -14.99
CA LEU A 26 -0.44 15.14 -14.65
C LEU A 26 0.44 16.37 -14.88
N GLU A 27 -0.18 17.46 -15.29
CA GLU A 27 0.47 18.76 -15.25
C GLU A 27 0.76 19.15 -13.79
N GLY A 28 1.94 19.73 -13.54
CA GLY A 28 2.35 20.15 -12.20
C GLY A 28 2.73 19.02 -11.25
N GLU A 29 3.13 17.84 -11.73
CA GLU A 29 3.84 16.85 -10.90
C GLU A 29 5.15 17.45 -10.38
N LEU A 30 5.57 17.05 -9.17
CA LEU A 30 6.84 17.51 -8.59
C LEU A 30 8.01 17.16 -9.54
N ASP A 31 8.84 18.14 -9.87
CA ASP A 31 10.06 17.93 -10.63
C ASP A 31 11.17 17.29 -9.78
N THR A 32 12.35 17.07 -10.36
CA THR A 32 13.48 16.41 -9.68
C THR A 32 13.98 17.21 -8.47
N LEU A 33 14.04 18.54 -8.58
CA LEU A 33 14.51 19.39 -7.48
C LEU A 33 13.50 19.42 -6.34
N GLU A 34 12.22 19.61 -6.65
CA GLU A 34 11.13 19.55 -5.67
C GLU A 34 11.05 18.19 -4.97
N ALA A 35 11.30 17.11 -5.73
CA ALA A 35 11.33 15.74 -5.19
C ALA A 35 12.49 15.53 -4.21
N LYS A 36 13.68 16.05 -4.50
CA LYS A 36 14.82 16.01 -3.57
C LYS A 36 14.55 16.83 -2.31
N LEU A 37 14.01 18.04 -2.46
CA LEU A 37 13.57 18.86 -1.31
C LEU A 37 12.53 18.14 -0.45
N LEU A 38 11.59 17.44 -1.08
CA LEU A 38 10.62 16.61 -0.36
C LEU A 38 11.31 15.50 0.42
N ILE A 39 12.28 14.80 -0.16
CA ILE A 39 13.06 13.75 0.51
C ILE A 39 13.75 14.29 1.75
N ASP A 40 14.41 15.46 1.64
CA ASP A 40 15.08 16.11 2.76
C ASP A 40 14.11 16.46 3.90
N GLN A 41 12.93 16.99 3.54
CA GLN A 41 11.88 17.30 4.53
C GLN A 41 11.34 16.03 5.22
N ILE A 42 11.21 14.93 4.50
CA ILE A 42 10.80 13.63 5.04
C ILE A 42 11.84 13.09 6.03
N VAL A 43 13.13 13.18 5.70
CA VAL A 43 14.25 12.82 6.60
C VAL A 43 14.20 13.68 7.87
N LYS A 44 14.10 15.01 7.71
CA LYS A 44 14.01 15.96 8.82
C LYS A 44 12.79 15.70 9.72
N ALA A 45 11.68 15.22 9.16
CA ALA A 45 10.50 14.83 9.91
C ALA A 45 10.64 13.48 10.65
N GLY A 46 11.78 12.79 10.52
CA GLY A 46 12.12 11.56 11.24
C GLY A 46 11.47 10.29 10.64
N PHE A 47 11.04 10.34 9.39
CA PHE A 47 10.60 9.14 8.68
C PHE A 47 11.80 8.24 8.36
N LYS A 48 11.57 6.93 8.24
CA LYS A 48 12.63 5.94 7.99
C LYS A 48 12.41 5.13 6.72
N ILE A 49 11.17 5.00 6.28
CA ILE A 49 10.81 4.23 5.09
C ILE A 49 10.07 5.17 4.13
N MET A 50 10.54 5.21 2.90
CA MET A 50 9.87 5.92 1.81
C MET A 50 9.50 4.92 0.71
N ILE A 51 8.20 4.87 0.39
CA ILE A 51 7.68 4.00 -0.66
C ILE A 51 7.47 4.86 -1.90
N PHE A 52 8.25 4.60 -2.93
CA PHE A 52 8.08 5.16 -4.27
C PHE A 52 7.01 4.35 -4.99
N SER A 53 5.88 4.96 -5.25
CA SER A 53 4.71 4.36 -5.90
C SER A 53 4.13 5.35 -6.92
N GLY A 54 2.85 5.23 -7.25
CA GLY A 54 2.18 6.19 -8.13
C GLY A 54 1.21 5.54 -9.09
N GLY A 55 1.27 5.90 -10.37
CA GLY A 55 0.85 5.04 -11.47
C GLY A 55 1.83 3.88 -11.56
N GLU A 56 2.85 4.03 -12.40
CA GLU A 56 4.02 3.14 -12.38
C GLU A 56 5.28 3.99 -12.16
N PRO A 57 5.97 3.83 -11.02
CA PRO A 57 7.12 4.69 -10.71
C PRO A 57 8.27 4.56 -11.70
N LEU A 58 8.44 3.39 -12.34
CA LEU A 58 9.46 3.17 -13.37
C LEU A 58 9.20 3.93 -14.69
N MET A 59 8.03 4.55 -14.84
CA MET A 59 7.73 5.48 -15.95
C MET A 59 8.18 6.92 -15.67
N ARG A 60 8.71 7.19 -14.49
CA ARG A 60 9.33 8.46 -14.15
C ARG A 60 10.82 8.41 -14.48
N GLU A 61 11.31 9.35 -15.28
CA GLU A 61 12.66 9.31 -15.88
C GLU A 61 13.79 9.37 -14.84
N ASP A 62 13.61 10.18 -13.80
CA ASP A 62 14.57 10.40 -12.71
C ASP A 62 14.42 9.44 -11.53
N ILE A 63 13.61 8.37 -11.64
CA ILE A 63 13.28 7.48 -10.51
C ILE A 63 14.51 6.86 -9.84
N PHE A 64 15.50 6.42 -10.61
CA PHE A 64 16.72 5.80 -10.08
C PHE A 64 17.57 6.82 -9.31
N GLU A 65 17.65 8.06 -9.80
CA GLU A 65 18.32 9.16 -9.14
C GLU A 65 17.64 9.47 -7.80
N LEU A 66 16.31 9.54 -7.78
CA LEU A 66 15.54 9.84 -6.56
C LEU A 66 15.62 8.71 -5.53
N VAL A 67 15.61 7.45 -5.98
CA VAL A 67 15.81 6.27 -5.09
C VAL A 67 17.22 6.32 -4.48
N ASN A 68 18.24 6.62 -5.27
CA ASN A 68 19.60 6.75 -4.79
C ASN A 68 19.72 7.91 -3.80
N TYR A 69 19.17 9.09 -4.11
CA TYR A 69 19.18 10.24 -3.22
C TYR A 69 18.51 9.92 -1.87
N ALA A 70 17.35 9.27 -1.88
CA ALA A 70 16.66 8.85 -0.67
C ALA A 70 17.49 7.86 0.17
N SER A 71 18.14 6.89 -0.48
CA SER A 71 19.02 5.92 0.17
C SER A 71 20.22 6.61 0.84
N GLN A 72 20.88 7.50 0.13
CA GLN A 72 22.03 8.28 0.62
C GLN A 72 21.64 9.22 1.77
N SER A 73 20.40 9.74 1.76
CA SER A 73 19.85 10.58 2.83
C SER A 73 19.42 9.78 4.08
N GLY A 74 19.66 8.47 4.12
CA GLY A 74 19.40 7.61 5.28
C GLY A 74 17.97 7.07 5.37
N LEU A 75 17.17 7.22 4.31
CA LEU A 75 15.90 6.53 4.18
C LEU A 75 16.11 5.10 3.71
N ARG A 76 15.11 4.27 3.97
CA ARG A 76 14.98 2.94 3.37
C ARG A 76 13.99 3.03 2.20
N PRO A 77 14.46 3.18 0.94
CA PRO A 77 13.58 3.27 -0.20
C PRO A 77 12.98 1.91 -0.56
N VAL A 78 11.68 1.89 -0.81
CA VAL A 78 10.91 0.73 -1.27
C VAL A 78 10.18 1.14 -2.53
N LEU A 79 10.11 0.26 -3.54
CA LEU A 79 9.33 0.50 -4.75
C LEU A 79 8.03 -0.28 -4.69
N GLY A 80 6.90 0.36 -5.04
CA GLY A 80 5.63 -0.32 -5.33
C GLY A 80 5.36 -0.28 -6.83
N SER A 81 5.43 -1.41 -7.51
CA SER A 81 5.37 -1.53 -8.97
C SER A 81 4.37 -2.58 -9.43
N ASN A 82 3.82 -2.40 -10.63
CA ASN A 82 3.05 -3.44 -11.29
C ASN A 82 3.93 -4.60 -11.83
N GLY A 83 5.25 -4.41 -11.84
CA GLY A 83 6.24 -5.42 -12.23
C GLY A 83 6.60 -5.41 -13.72
N THR A 84 5.71 -5.00 -14.61
CA THR A 84 5.87 -5.21 -16.07
C THR A 84 7.09 -4.53 -16.70
N LEU A 85 7.69 -3.55 -16.01
CA LEU A 85 8.88 -2.83 -16.46
C LEU A 85 10.18 -3.28 -15.76
N ILE A 86 10.14 -4.33 -14.94
CA ILE A 86 11.31 -4.82 -14.21
C ILE A 86 12.05 -5.90 -15.02
N SER A 87 12.73 -5.50 -16.05
CA SER A 87 13.73 -6.34 -16.74
C SER A 87 14.93 -6.64 -15.83
N MET A 88 15.81 -7.54 -16.23
CA MET A 88 17.06 -7.80 -15.48
C MET A 88 17.90 -6.53 -15.35
N HIS A 89 18.04 -5.76 -16.41
CA HIS A 89 18.74 -4.47 -16.40
C HIS A 89 18.09 -3.47 -15.44
N THR A 90 16.74 -3.38 -15.46
CA THR A 90 15.99 -2.51 -14.49
C THR A 90 16.23 -2.95 -13.05
N ALA A 91 16.23 -4.26 -12.79
CA ALA A 91 16.49 -4.79 -11.44
C ALA A 91 17.92 -4.47 -10.97
N GLU A 92 18.92 -4.62 -11.83
CA GLU A 92 20.30 -4.25 -11.51
C GLU A 92 20.45 -2.76 -11.22
N ARG A 93 19.83 -1.90 -12.01
CA ARG A 93 19.81 -0.44 -11.76
C ARG A 93 19.13 -0.09 -10.44
N LEU A 94 17.99 -0.72 -10.10
CA LEU A 94 17.33 -0.56 -8.80
C LEU A 94 18.26 -0.96 -7.66
N LYS A 95 18.96 -2.09 -7.80
CA LYS A 95 19.93 -2.55 -6.78
C LYS A 95 21.06 -1.53 -6.58
N GLN A 96 21.64 -1.04 -7.67
CA GLN A 96 22.72 -0.03 -7.65
C GLN A 96 22.23 1.30 -7.04
N SER A 97 20.96 1.67 -7.24
CA SER A 97 20.35 2.86 -6.64
C SER A 97 20.06 2.71 -5.13
N GLY A 98 20.33 1.54 -4.52
CA GLY A 98 20.14 1.33 -3.09
C GLY A 98 18.71 0.99 -2.69
N ILE A 99 17.88 0.45 -3.60
CA ILE A 99 16.53 -0.01 -3.25
C ILE A 99 16.58 -1.10 -2.17
N ALA A 100 15.76 -0.96 -1.14
CA ALA A 100 15.74 -1.91 -0.02
C ALA A 100 14.77 -3.09 -0.26
N ALA A 101 13.69 -2.85 -0.98
CA ALA A 101 12.72 -3.88 -1.36
C ALA A 101 11.81 -3.38 -2.49
N VAL A 102 11.17 -4.33 -3.19
CA VAL A 102 10.18 -4.06 -4.24
C VAL A 102 8.89 -4.81 -3.90
N GLY A 103 7.75 -4.11 -3.84
CA GLY A 103 6.42 -4.71 -3.82
C GLY A 103 5.93 -4.89 -5.25
N ILE A 104 5.60 -6.12 -5.64
CA ILE A 104 5.19 -6.48 -7.01
C ILE A 104 3.77 -7.01 -6.97
N SER A 105 2.94 -6.49 -7.85
CA SER A 105 1.51 -6.79 -7.87
C SER A 105 1.21 -8.13 -8.56
N LEU A 106 0.49 -9.03 -7.87
CA LEU A 106 -0.02 -10.29 -8.43
C LEU A 106 -1.39 -10.61 -7.81
N ASP A 107 -2.46 -10.64 -8.62
CA ASP A 107 -3.83 -10.77 -8.09
C ASP A 107 -4.47 -12.13 -8.37
N SER A 108 -3.89 -12.95 -9.23
CA SER A 108 -4.32 -14.33 -9.54
C SER A 108 -3.16 -15.14 -10.05
N LEU A 109 -3.23 -16.47 -9.87
CA LEU A 109 -2.33 -17.43 -10.53
C LEU A 109 -2.83 -17.84 -11.92
N ASP A 110 -4.08 -17.52 -12.26
CA ASP A 110 -4.60 -17.59 -13.62
C ASP A 110 -4.17 -16.34 -14.39
N SER A 111 -3.34 -16.53 -15.44
CA SER A 111 -2.78 -15.43 -16.23
C SER A 111 -3.87 -14.57 -16.87
N LYS A 112 -4.95 -15.18 -17.37
CA LYS A 112 -6.05 -14.45 -18.01
C LYS A 112 -6.81 -13.59 -17.02
N LYS A 113 -7.10 -14.12 -15.82
CA LYS A 113 -7.74 -13.33 -14.74
C LYS A 113 -6.88 -12.15 -14.32
N HIS A 114 -5.57 -12.40 -14.11
CA HIS A 114 -4.62 -11.34 -13.76
C HIS A 114 -4.55 -10.26 -14.83
N ASP A 115 -4.35 -10.65 -16.09
CA ASP A 115 -4.22 -9.74 -17.24
C ASP A 115 -5.48 -8.89 -17.42
N ASN A 116 -6.66 -9.51 -17.35
CA ASN A 116 -7.93 -8.80 -17.45
C ASN A 116 -8.08 -7.76 -16.33
N PHE A 117 -7.77 -8.11 -15.10
CA PHE A 117 -7.87 -7.22 -13.94
C PHE A 117 -6.85 -6.06 -14.03
N ARG A 118 -5.66 -6.31 -14.61
CA ARG A 118 -4.62 -5.31 -14.85
C ARG A 118 -4.83 -4.52 -16.14
N GLY A 119 -5.71 -4.99 -17.04
CA GLY A 119 -5.99 -4.34 -18.32
C GLY A 119 -4.80 -4.34 -19.29
N TYR A 120 -4.00 -5.43 -19.26
CA TYR A 120 -2.81 -5.60 -20.09
C TYR A 120 -2.50 -7.09 -20.32
N ASN A 121 -2.56 -7.54 -21.55
CA ASN A 121 -2.22 -8.92 -21.92
C ASN A 121 -0.70 -9.15 -21.74
N GLY A 122 -0.34 -10.20 -21.00
CA GLY A 122 1.05 -10.52 -20.65
C GLY A 122 1.50 -9.92 -19.32
N ALA A 123 0.61 -9.23 -18.57
CA ALA A 123 0.95 -8.69 -17.25
C ALA A 123 1.41 -9.77 -16.28
N PHE A 124 0.82 -10.96 -16.35
CA PHE A 124 1.17 -12.09 -15.48
C PHE A 124 2.61 -12.56 -15.72
N GLU A 125 2.96 -12.85 -16.97
CA GLU A 125 4.29 -13.31 -17.37
C GLU A 125 5.36 -12.27 -17.02
N ASP A 126 5.11 -11.01 -17.34
CA ASP A 126 6.01 -9.89 -17.00
C ASP A 126 6.21 -9.77 -15.49
N THR A 127 5.12 -9.87 -14.71
CA THR A 127 5.14 -9.80 -13.25
C THR A 127 5.94 -10.95 -12.63
N VAL A 128 5.72 -12.18 -13.09
CA VAL A 128 6.48 -13.36 -12.62
C VAL A 128 7.96 -13.25 -13.01
N SER A 129 8.23 -12.76 -14.22
CA SER A 129 9.61 -12.48 -14.67
C SER A 129 10.28 -11.41 -13.80
N ALA A 130 9.57 -10.34 -13.44
CA ALA A 130 10.06 -9.30 -12.54
C ALA A 130 10.48 -9.85 -11.17
N MET A 131 9.69 -10.75 -10.57
CA MET A 131 10.02 -11.41 -9.30
C MET A 131 11.32 -12.22 -9.42
N LYS A 132 11.47 -12.99 -10.52
CA LYS A 132 12.68 -13.75 -10.82
C LYS A 132 13.90 -12.82 -11.01
N ASN A 133 13.73 -11.71 -11.71
CA ASN A 133 14.78 -10.71 -11.93
C ASN A 133 15.20 -10.04 -10.62
N CYS A 134 14.27 -9.65 -9.77
CA CYS A 134 14.57 -9.13 -8.43
C CYS A 134 15.36 -10.15 -7.60
N LYS A 135 14.96 -11.42 -7.59
CA LYS A 135 15.68 -12.49 -6.89
C LYS A 135 17.12 -12.65 -7.40
N LYS A 136 17.31 -12.70 -8.73
CA LYS A 136 18.63 -12.79 -9.36
C LYS A 136 19.52 -11.60 -9.04
N ALA A 137 18.96 -10.38 -9.02
CA ALA A 137 19.68 -9.16 -8.65
C ALA A 137 19.92 -9.02 -7.13
N GLY A 138 19.48 -9.98 -6.31
CA GLY A 138 19.61 -9.92 -4.85
C GLY A 138 18.77 -8.79 -4.22
N ILE A 139 17.61 -8.45 -4.81
CA ILE A 139 16.64 -7.51 -4.26
C ILE A 139 15.57 -8.30 -3.52
N ARG A 140 15.30 -7.92 -2.28
CA ARG A 140 14.13 -8.43 -1.55
C ARG A 140 12.86 -7.96 -2.24
N PHE A 141 11.92 -8.86 -2.47
CA PHE A 141 10.62 -8.48 -3.04
C PHE A 141 9.47 -9.05 -2.20
N GLN A 142 8.32 -8.46 -2.39
CA GLN A 142 7.05 -8.82 -1.74
C GLN A 142 6.00 -9.00 -2.83
N VAL A 143 5.11 -9.95 -2.65
CA VAL A 143 3.91 -10.09 -3.49
C VAL A 143 2.80 -9.21 -2.89
N HIS A 144 2.16 -8.41 -3.73
CA HIS A 144 1.04 -7.55 -3.36
C HIS A 144 -0.21 -8.00 -4.12
N THR A 145 -1.23 -8.43 -3.41
CA THR A 145 -2.50 -8.89 -4.00
C THR A 145 -3.65 -8.02 -3.52
N THR A 146 -4.45 -7.48 -4.43
CA THR A 146 -5.72 -6.86 -4.09
C THR A 146 -6.80 -7.93 -4.08
N VAL A 147 -7.38 -8.19 -2.91
CA VAL A 147 -8.42 -9.20 -2.77
C VAL A 147 -9.80 -8.62 -3.08
N MET A 148 -10.51 -9.32 -3.93
CA MET A 148 -11.85 -9.08 -4.41
C MET A 148 -12.70 -10.34 -4.24
N GLU A 149 -13.99 -10.26 -4.51
CA GLU A 149 -14.88 -11.41 -4.44
C GLU A 149 -14.40 -12.55 -5.38
N TRP A 150 -14.01 -12.23 -6.62
CA TRP A 150 -13.65 -13.18 -7.65
C TRP A 150 -12.32 -13.94 -7.41
N ASN A 151 -11.39 -13.40 -6.58
CA ASN A 151 -10.08 -14.03 -6.32
C ASN A 151 -9.87 -14.43 -4.85
N LYS A 152 -10.86 -14.24 -3.97
CA LYS A 152 -10.71 -14.48 -2.52
C LYS A 152 -10.21 -15.89 -2.18
N ASP A 153 -10.63 -16.88 -2.97
CA ASP A 153 -10.29 -18.28 -2.76
C ASP A 153 -8.84 -18.61 -3.19
N GLU A 154 -8.21 -17.77 -4.00
CA GLU A 154 -6.82 -17.93 -4.46
C GLU A 154 -5.77 -17.43 -3.44
N MET A 155 -6.17 -16.78 -2.36
CA MET A 155 -5.22 -16.11 -1.45
C MET A 155 -4.20 -17.06 -0.81
N MET A 156 -4.60 -18.28 -0.50
CA MET A 156 -3.69 -19.28 0.09
C MET A 156 -2.73 -19.82 -0.96
N ASP A 157 -3.19 -20.06 -2.18
CA ASP A 157 -2.38 -20.56 -3.29
C ASP A 157 -1.38 -19.48 -3.75
N ILE A 158 -1.79 -18.20 -3.81
CA ILE A 158 -0.87 -17.07 -4.08
C ILE A 158 0.18 -16.95 -2.96
N THR A 159 -0.20 -17.23 -1.70
CA THR A 159 0.78 -17.26 -0.60
C THR A 159 1.79 -18.40 -0.80
N ASP A 160 1.36 -19.60 -1.16
CA ASP A 160 2.26 -20.73 -1.42
C ASP A 160 3.16 -20.45 -2.62
N PHE A 161 2.63 -19.84 -3.67
CA PHE A 161 3.43 -19.36 -4.79
C PHE A 161 4.47 -18.31 -4.33
N ALA A 162 4.09 -17.33 -3.51
CA ALA A 162 5.01 -16.33 -2.99
C ALA A 162 6.16 -16.97 -2.18
N VAL A 163 5.85 -18.00 -1.37
CA VAL A 163 6.87 -18.79 -0.67
C VAL A 163 7.81 -19.49 -1.66
N SER A 164 7.26 -20.17 -2.66
CA SER A 164 8.03 -20.98 -3.63
C SER A 164 9.00 -20.14 -4.46
N ILE A 165 8.57 -18.94 -4.87
CA ILE A 165 9.40 -18.03 -5.68
C ILE A 165 10.44 -17.28 -4.82
N GLY A 166 10.33 -17.34 -3.49
CA GLY A 166 11.27 -16.73 -2.54
C GLY A 166 10.94 -15.28 -2.19
N ALA A 167 9.67 -14.90 -2.20
CA ALA A 167 9.22 -13.61 -1.70
C ALA A 167 9.50 -13.45 -0.21
N ALA A 168 9.76 -12.23 0.24
CA ALA A 168 9.98 -11.92 1.66
C ALA A 168 8.68 -11.72 2.43
N ALA A 169 7.58 -11.42 1.73
CA ALA A 169 6.25 -11.22 2.30
C ALA A 169 5.16 -11.33 1.23
N HIS A 170 3.93 -11.60 1.68
CA HIS A 170 2.72 -11.43 0.88
C HIS A 170 1.81 -10.41 1.58
N HIS A 171 1.60 -9.26 0.94
CA HIS A 171 0.69 -8.22 1.42
C HIS A 171 -0.65 -8.35 0.69
N ILE A 172 -1.70 -8.65 1.45
CA ILE A 172 -3.06 -8.85 0.95
C ILE A 172 -3.87 -7.59 1.26
N PHE A 173 -4.21 -6.85 0.21
CA PHE A 173 -4.92 -5.57 0.30
C PHE A 173 -6.43 -5.79 0.17
N PHE A 174 -7.16 -5.53 1.23
CA PHE A 174 -8.62 -5.53 1.20
C PHE A 174 -9.12 -4.26 0.54
N MET A 175 -9.78 -4.43 -0.57
CA MET A 175 -10.23 -3.34 -1.43
C MET A 175 -11.11 -2.31 -0.70
N ILE A 176 -10.92 -1.04 -1.04
CA ILE A 176 -11.81 0.06 -0.68
C ILE A 176 -12.11 0.82 -1.98
N PRO A 177 -13.39 0.99 -2.36
CA PRO A 177 -13.77 1.61 -3.62
C PRO A 177 -13.34 3.07 -3.67
N THR A 178 -12.41 3.38 -4.55
CA THR A 178 -11.90 4.72 -4.83
C THR A 178 -11.27 4.77 -6.22
N GLY A 179 -11.21 5.93 -6.84
CA GLY A 179 -10.67 6.07 -8.19
C GLY A 179 -11.50 5.32 -9.22
N ARG A 180 -10.86 4.50 -10.08
CA ARG A 180 -11.59 3.64 -11.04
C ARG A 180 -12.45 2.58 -10.40
N ALA A 181 -12.06 2.12 -9.22
CA ALA A 181 -12.80 1.13 -8.48
C ALA A 181 -14.08 1.65 -7.78
N ASN A 182 -14.40 2.92 -7.94
CA ASN A 182 -15.52 3.55 -7.23
C ASN A 182 -16.89 2.87 -7.50
N ASN A 183 -17.02 2.19 -8.62
CA ASN A 183 -18.24 1.49 -9.03
C ASN A 183 -18.11 -0.05 -8.94
N MET A 184 -17.17 -0.57 -8.14
CA MET A 184 -16.91 -2.01 -7.99
C MET A 184 -17.44 -2.54 -6.64
N GLU A 185 -18.54 -2.00 -6.15
CA GLU A 185 -19.07 -2.37 -4.83
C GLU A 185 -19.52 -3.84 -4.78
N ASP A 186 -20.12 -4.32 -5.87
CA ASP A 186 -20.60 -5.71 -5.99
C ASP A 186 -19.44 -6.75 -6.03
N GLU A 187 -18.22 -6.29 -6.28
CA GLU A 187 -17.04 -7.13 -6.29
C GLU A 187 -16.29 -7.15 -4.95
N LEU A 188 -16.82 -6.48 -3.93
CA LEU A 188 -16.22 -6.47 -2.58
C LEU A 188 -16.64 -7.70 -1.79
N LEU A 189 -15.77 -8.11 -0.88
CA LEU A 189 -16.12 -9.10 0.13
C LEU A 189 -17.23 -8.57 1.04
N ASN A 190 -18.23 -9.39 1.29
CA ASN A 190 -19.17 -9.10 2.37
C ASN A 190 -18.51 -9.33 3.74
N THR A 191 -19.19 -8.92 4.81
CA THR A 191 -18.67 -8.98 6.18
C THR A 191 -18.32 -10.42 6.64
N LYS A 192 -19.06 -11.42 6.18
CA LYS A 192 -18.81 -12.83 6.53
C LYS A 192 -17.56 -13.36 5.82
N GLU A 193 -17.44 -13.11 4.54
CA GLU A 193 -16.28 -13.50 3.71
C GLU A 193 -15.00 -12.80 4.19
N TYR A 194 -15.09 -11.50 4.49
CA TYR A 194 -14.00 -10.73 5.06
C TYR A 194 -13.46 -11.35 6.36
N ASP A 195 -14.35 -11.69 7.30
CA ASP A 195 -13.96 -12.27 8.60
C ASP A 195 -13.35 -13.68 8.42
N ILE A 196 -13.94 -14.52 7.57
CA ILE A 196 -13.45 -15.87 7.26
C ILE A 196 -12.05 -15.79 6.64
N LEU A 197 -11.88 -14.97 5.60
CA LEU A 197 -10.61 -14.85 4.90
C LEU A 197 -9.53 -14.28 5.82
N LEU A 198 -9.83 -13.28 6.62
CA LEU A 198 -8.88 -12.69 7.54
C LEU A 198 -8.37 -13.71 8.57
N LYS A 199 -9.27 -14.53 9.13
CA LYS A 199 -8.90 -15.64 10.02
C LYS A 199 -8.07 -16.71 9.31
N SER A 200 -8.39 -17.03 8.05
CA SER A 200 -7.64 -17.98 7.24
C SER A 200 -6.22 -17.50 6.95
N ILE A 201 -6.04 -16.21 6.64
CA ILE A 201 -4.72 -15.60 6.48
C ILE A 201 -3.91 -15.70 7.78
N MET A 202 -4.52 -15.44 8.93
CA MET A 202 -3.81 -15.54 10.22
C MET A 202 -3.44 -16.99 10.57
N LYS A 203 -4.27 -17.97 10.24
CA LYS A 203 -3.92 -19.40 10.34
C LYS A 203 -2.77 -19.76 9.40
N LYS A 204 -2.81 -19.31 8.15
CA LYS A 204 -1.75 -19.55 7.15
C LYS A 204 -0.41 -18.95 7.60
N GLN A 205 -0.42 -17.77 8.27
CA GLN A 205 0.79 -17.18 8.84
C GLN A 205 1.53 -18.11 9.81
N GLN A 206 0.83 -18.99 10.53
CA GLN A 206 1.47 -19.96 11.41
C GLN A 206 2.17 -21.12 10.66
N GLN A 207 1.86 -21.29 9.39
CA GLN A 207 2.34 -22.38 8.55
C GLN A 207 3.49 -21.98 7.62
N VAL A 208 3.68 -20.67 7.38
CA VAL A 208 4.67 -20.16 6.44
C VAL A 208 5.69 -19.25 7.13
N HIS A 209 6.91 -19.22 6.58
CA HIS A 209 8.01 -18.42 7.12
C HIS A 209 8.06 -16.98 6.61
N ILE A 210 7.32 -16.66 5.54
CA ILE A 210 7.21 -15.29 5.03
C ILE A 210 6.15 -14.52 5.81
N GLU A 211 6.28 -13.18 5.83
CA GLU A 211 5.30 -12.31 6.49
C GLU A 211 4.03 -12.21 5.65
N LEU A 212 2.89 -12.55 6.23
CA LEU A 212 1.57 -12.24 5.67
C LEU A 212 1.03 -10.97 6.31
N LYS A 213 0.73 -9.97 5.48
CA LYS A 213 0.25 -8.67 5.94
C LYS A 213 -1.14 -8.37 5.38
N PRO A 214 -2.22 -8.61 6.14
CA PRO A 214 -3.52 -8.05 5.79
C PRO A 214 -3.45 -6.52 5.83
N THR A 215 -3.62 -5.88 4.68
CA THR A 215 -3.58 -4.42 4.52
C THR A 215 -4.99 -3.89 4.34
N CYS A 216 -5.32 -2.76 4.93
CA CYS A 216 -6.69 -2.24 5.04
C CYS A 216 -7.65 -3.17 5.81
N ALA A 217 -7.11 -4.08 6.62
CA ALA A 217 -7.84 -5.03 7.44
C ALA A 217 -7.30 -5.04 8.90
N PRO A 218 -7.37 -3.91 9.61
CA PRO A 218 -6.71 -3.72 10.91
C PRO A 218 -7.15 -4.72 11.99
N GLN A 219 -8.28 -5.39 11.81
CA GLN A 219 -8.80 -6.43 12.69
C GLN A 219 -7.86 -7.64 12.79
N PHE A 220 -6.88 -7.79 11.88
CA PHE A 220 -5.88 -8.84 11.98
C PHE A 220 -5.09 -8.80 13.30
N VAL A 221 -4.91 -7.60 13.90
CA VAL A 221 -4.16 -7.45 15.16
C VAL A 221 -4.88 -8.11 16.33
N PRO A 222 -6.14 -7.76 16.67
CA PRO A 222 -6.84 -8.46 17.73
C PRO A 222 -7.11 -9.93 17.44
N ILE A 223 -7.26 -10.33 16.17
CA ILE A 223 -7.37 -11.76 15.81
C ILE A 223 -6.07 -12.49 16.15
N ALA A 224 -4.91 -11.92 15.79
CA ALA A 224 -3.61 -12.50 16.14
C ALA A 224 -3.38 -12.60 17.65
N GLU A 225 -3.77 -11.56 18.42
CA GLU A 225 -3.72 -11.60 19.88
C GLU A 225 -4.55 -12.74 20.45
N ASN A 226 -5.80 -12.88 19.99
CA ASN A 226 -6.70 -13.96 20.43
C ASN A 226 -6.17 -15.35 20.04
N MET A 227 -5.34 -15.47 19.02
CA MET A 227 -4.66 -16.70 18.58
C MET A 227 -3.31 -16.91 19.29
N GLY A 228 -2.90 -16.03 20.21
CA GLY A 228 -1.59 -16.09 20.88
C GLY A 228 -0.39 -15.87 19.95
N MET A 229 -0.59 -15.22 18.79
CA MET A 229 0.45 -15.02 17.80
C MET A 229 1.32 -13.81 18.11
N ASN A 230 2.63 -13.98 18.01
CA ASN A 230 3.55 -12.85 18.04
C ASN A 230 3.77 -12.31 16.63
N ILE A 231 2.99 -11.31 16.23
CA ILE A 231 3.09 -10.64 14.94
C ILE A 231 3.97 -9.38 15.02
N ARG A 232 4.61 -9.05 13.91
CA ARG A 232 5.48 -7.87 13.79
C ARG A 232 4.72 -6.55 13.94
N PHE A 233 3.54 -6.45 13.35
CA PHE A 233 2.73 -5.23 13.36
C PHE A 233 1.83 -5.20 14.60
N LYS A 234 2.17 -4.36 15.56
CA LYS A 234 1.42 -4.21 16.82
C LYS A 234 0.25 -3.24 16.71
N ARG A 235 0.02 -2.68 15.51
CA ARG A 235 -1.08 -1.76 15.25
C ARG A 235 -1.66 -2.01 13.85
N GLY A 236 -2.98 -1.98 13.75
CA GLY A 236 -3.73 -2.21 12.52
C GLY A 236 -3.68 -1.01 11.57
N CYS A 237 -4.52 0.02 11.79
CA CYS A 237 -4.51 1.20 10.95
C CYS A 237 -3.42 2.20 11.37
N LEU A 238 -2.60 2.63 10.40
CA LEU A 238 -1.50 3.57 10.62
C LEU A 238 -1.77 4.97 10.05
N ALA A 239 -2.91 5.18 9.38
CA ALA A 239 -3.26 6.43 8.69
C ALA A 239 -3.16 7.65 9.62
N GLY A 240 -2.34 8.64 9.25
CA GLY A 240 -2.10 9.85 10.01
C GLY A 240 -1.33 9.68 11.33
N ILE A 241 -1.04 8.43 11.76
CA ILE A 241 -0.36 8.12 13.02
C ILE A 241 1.11 7.74 12.80
N LYS A 242 1.37 6.81 11.91
CA LYS A 242 2.72 6.36 11.52
C LYS A 242 2.89 6.23 9.99
N TYR A 243 1.85 6.60 9.25
CA TYR A 243 1.80 6.53 7.79
C TYR A 243 1.07 7.73 7.22
N CYS A 244 1.55 8.24 6.09
CA CYS A 244 0.86 9.15 5.20
C CYS A 244 1.26 8.88 3.75
N ILE A 245 0.55 9.52 2.81
CA ILE A 245 0.84 9.44 1.39
C ILE A 245 0.90 10.85 0.79
N ILE A 246 1.74 11.01 -0.22
CA ILE A 246 1.92 12.26 -0.95
C ILE A 246 1.53 12.03 -2.40
N SER A 247 0.73 12.93 -2.97
CA SER A 247 0.31 12.90 -4.37
C SER A 247 1.45 13.29 -5.30
N PRO A 248 1.35 13.03 -6.63
CA PRO A 248 2.34 13.52 -7.59
C PRO A 248 2.51 15.04 -7.58
N LYS A 249 1.48 15.79 -7.18
CA LYS A 249 1.48 17.26 -7.08
C LYS A 249 1.87 17.80 -5.70
N GLY A 250 2.24 16.91 -4.76
CA GLY A 250 2.69 17.30 -3.43
C GLY A 250 1.59 17.42 -2.37
N ASP A 251 0.33 17.01 -2.65
CA ASP A 251 -0.70 16.97 -1.63
C ASP A 251 -0.46 15.83 -0.65
N VAL A 252 -0.52 16.13 0.64
CA VAL A 252 -0.32 15.17 1.71
C VAL A 252 -1.69 14.67 2.20
N GLN A 253 -1.86 13.36 2.23
CA GLN A 253 -3.08 12.68 2.69
C GLN A 253 -2.73 11.65 3.77
N SER A 254 -3.69 11.31 4.62
CA SER A 254 -3.47 10.33 5.69
C SER A 254 -3.38 8.88 5.19
N CYS A 255 -4.04 8.59 4.08
CA CYS A 255 -4.12 7.25 3.48
C CYS A 255 -4.39 7.38 1.98
N ALA A 256 -4.03 6.34 1.22
CA ALA A 256 -4.29 6.26 -0.23
C ALA A 256 -5.78 6.32 -0.60
N TYR A 257 -6.63 5.88 0.31
CA TYR A 257 -8.08 5.77 0.13
C TYR A 257 -8.89 6.85 0.86
N LEU A 258 -8.23 7.81 1.54
CA LEU A 258 -8.86 9.00 2.12
C LEU A 258 -8.45 10.21 1.29
N THR A 259 -9.45 10.89 0.74
CA THR A 259 -9.23 12.00 -0.20
C THR A 259 -8.96 13.35 0.47
N ASP A 260 -9.16 13.42 1.79
CA ASP A 260 -8.90 14.63 2.57
C ASP A 260 -7.41 15.01 2.50
N ILE A 261 -7.15 16.28 2.14
CA ILE A 261 -5.81 16.84 2.01
C ILE A 261 -5.41 17.50 3.32
N ALA A 262 -4.30 17.05 3.90
CA ALA A 262 -3.71 17.60 5.12
C ALA A 262 -2.92 18.90 4.86
N GLY A 263 -2.44 19.10 3.66
CA GLY A 263 -1.66 20.22 3.18
C GLY A 263 -0.92 19.88 1.88
N ASN A 264 -0.17 20.86 1.32
CA ASN A 264 0.64 20.65 0.11
C ASN A 264 2.07 21.09 0.36
N VAL A 265 3.05 20.24 -0.01
CA VAL A 265 4.49 20.44 0.27
C VAL A 265 5.12 21.65 -0.43
N ARG A 266 4.49 22.19 -1.48
CA ARG A 266 4.90 23.42 -2.15
C ARG A 266 4.53 24.69 -1.36
N ARG A 267 3.53 24.59 -0.47
CA ARG A 267 2.99 25.72 0.31
C ARG A 267 3.45 25.69 1.76
N THR A 268 3.59 24.51 2.32
CA THR A 268 3.90 24.29 3.73
C THR A 268 4.90 23.15 3.86
N PRO A 269 6.00 23.32 4.59
CA PRO A 269 6.98 22.26 4.80
C PRO A 269 6.33 20.96 5.34
N PHE A 270 6.77 19.81 4.82
CA PHE A 270 6.18 18.52 5.17
C PHE A 270 6.14 18.24 6.68
N ASN A 271 7.19 18.62 7.41
CA ASN A 271 7.26 18.44 8.86
C ASN A 271 6.18 19.25 9.61
N GLU A 272 5.81 20.41 9.11
CA GLU A 272 4.72 21.23 9.68
C GLU A 272 3.36 20.62 9.36
N ILE A 273 3.15 20.20 8.12
CA ILE A 273 1.91 19.46 7.74
C ILE A 273 1.76 18.24 8.64
N TRP A 274 2.82 17.44 8.78
CA TRP A 274 2.79 16.23 9.59
C TRP A 274 2.47 16.47 11.07
N LYS A 275 3.01 17.56 11.64
CA LYS A 275 2.81 17.87 13.05
C LYS A 275 1.47 18.56 13.33
N ASN A 276 1.08 19.52 12.48
CA ASN A 276 0.09 20.54 12.83
C ASN A 276 -1.23 20.38 12.05
N SER A 277 -1.30 19.55 11.00
CA SER A 277 -2.52 19.38 10.24
C SER A 277 -3.69 18.90 11.13
N ARG A 278 -4.83 19.58 11.01
CA ARG A 278 -6.07 19.20 11.70
C ARG A 278 -6.46 17.74 11.42
N LEU A 279 -6.34 17.28 10.16
CA LEU A 279 -6.64 15.91 9.76
C LEU A 279 -5.82 14.89 10.56
N PHE A 280 -4.51 15.08 10.63
CA PHE A 280 -3.64 14.17 11.37
C PHE A 280 -3.87 14.24 12.88
N ASN A 281 -4.10 15.45 13.40
CA ASN A 281 -4.37 15.62 14.82
C ASN A 281 -5.67 14.92 15.24
N VAL A 282 -6.75 15.03 14.46
CA VAL A 282 -7.99 14.31 14.71
C VAL A 282 -7.77 12.78 14.68
N LEU A 283 -7.07 12.25 13.66
CA LEU A 283 -6.77 10.82 13.61
C LEU A 283 -5.96 10.31 14.81
N ARG A 284 -5.08 11.14 15.35
CA ARG A 284 -4.22 10.83 16.52
C ARG A 284 -4.95 10.89 17.85
N THR A 285 -6.11 11.54 17.94
CA THR A 285 -6.91 11.50 19.16
C THR A 285 -7.41 10.09 19.46
N GLU A 286 -7.62 9.27 18.41
CA GLU A 286 -8.21 7.93 18.51
C GLU A 286 -9.60 7.93 19.20
N ILE A 287 -10.26 9.08 19.16
CA ILE A 287 -11.63 9.26 19.67
C ILE A 287 -12.59 8.87 18.55
N TYR A 288 -12.81 7.58 18.42
CA TYR A 288 -13.72 7.02 17.42
C TYR A 288 -15.17 7.07 17.92
N THR A 289 -16.12 7.06 16.96
CA THR A 289 -17.57 6.94 17.22
C THR A 289 -18.07 5.51 16.93
N GLY A 290 -19.33 5.26 17.19
CA GLY A 290 -19.99 3.98 16.99
C GLY A 290 -19.29 2.80 17.68
N LYS A 291 -19.30 1.62 17.06
CA LYS A 291 -18.70 0.39 17.63
C LYS A 291 -17.20 0.55 17.89
N CYS A 292 -16.45 1.26 17.03
CA CYS A 292 -15.03 1.49 17.25
C CYS A 292 -14.76 2.32 18.51
N GLY A 293 -15.65 3.26 18.87
CA GLY A 293 -15.49 4.11 20.04
C GLY A 293 -15.52 3.37 21.38
N ILE A 294 -16.37 2.35 21.50
CA ILE A 294 -16.52 1.52 22.69
C ILE A 294 -15.69 0.22 22.66
N CYS A 295 -15.01 -0.05 21.53
CA CYS A 295 -14.26 -1.29 21.33
C CYS A 295 -13.03 -1.36 22.25
N LYS A 296 -12.86 -2.49 22.96
CA LYS A 296 -11.67 -2.74 23.79
C LYS A 296 -10.35 -2.76 23.02
N HIS A 297 -10.40 -3.09 21.71
CA HIS A 297 -9.23 -3.17 20.82
C HIS A 297 -8.94 -1.86 20.06
N LYS A 298 -9.65 -0.76 20.34
CA LYS A 298 -9.54 0.49 19.55
C LYS A 298 -8.12 1.04 19.40
N LYS A 299 -7.27 0.89 20.42
CA LYS A 299 -5.88 1.39 20.39
C LYS A 299 -4.95 0.56 19.50
N ILE A 300 -5.16 -0.75 19.40
CA ILE A 300 -4.33 -1.66 18.62
C ILE A 300 -4.88 -1.89 17.20
N CYS A 301 -6.20 -1.86 17.03
CA CYS A 301 -6.89 -2.04 15.76
C CYS A 301 -7.11 -0.70 15.05
N GLY A 302 -7.90 0.16 15.65
CA GLY A 302 -8.30 1.46 15.12
C GLY A 302 -9.34 1.40 14.00
N GLY A 303 -9.80 0.22 13.56
CA GLY A 303 -10.64 0.04 12.36
C GLY A 303 -9.98 0.63 11.09
N CYS A 304 -10.39 0.25 9.90
CA CYS A 304 -9.91 0.91 8.68
C CYS A 304 -10.59 2.27 8.53
N ARG A 305 -9.84 3.37 8.68
CA ARG A 305 -10.39 4.73 8.64
C ARG A 305 -10.93 5.12 7.27
N ALA A 306 -10.35 4.57 6.19
CA ALA A 306 -10.87 4.78 4.84
C ALA A 306 -12.18 4.03 4.61
N ARG A 307 -12.31 2.80 5.10
CA ARG A 307 -13.56 2.05 5.02
C ARG A 307 -14.64 2.62 5.94
N ALA A 308 -14.26 3.13 7.12
CA ALA A 308 -15.16 3.90 7.96
C ALA A 308 -15.72 5.12 7.22
N SER A 309 -14.86 5.90 6.59
CA SER A 309 -15.26 7.05 5.75
C SER A 309 -16.20 6.65 4.62
N TYR A 310 -15.89 5.56 3.92
CA TYR A 310 -16.69 5.07 2.80
C TYR A 310 -18.13 4.73 3.20
N TYR A 311 -18.30 3.93 4.27
CA TYR A 311 -19.64 3.50 4.73
C TYR A 311 -20.39 4.53 5.57
N SER A 312 -19.79 5.67 5.90
CA SER A 312 -20.40 6.72 6.74
C SER A 312 -20.41 8.10 6.09
N ASN A 313 -20.45 8.16 4.75
CA ASN A 313 -20.52 9.41 4.00
C ASN A 313 -19.42 10.43 4.38
N GLY A 314 -18.18 9.96 4.52
CA GLY A 314 -17.02 10.81 4.78
C GLY A 314 -16.56 10.87 6.24
N ASN A 315 -17.27 10.30 7.21
CA ASN A 315 -16.84 10.29 8.61
C ASN A 315 -15.79 9.21 8.87
N TYR A 316 -14.53 9.53 8.68
CA TYR A 316 -13.41 8.59 8.92
C TYR A 316 -13.19 8.24 10.41
N MET A 317 -13.90 8.86 11.36
CA MET A 317 -13.84 8.50 12.78
C MET A 317 -14.95 7.51 13.20
N GLU A 318 -15.86 7.16 12.29
CA GLU A 318 -16.96 6.22 12.52
C GLU A 318 -16.47 4.75 12.56
N SER A 319 -17.37 3.84 12.82
CA SER A 319 -17.14 2.39 12.81
C SER A 319 -16.65 1.89 11.45
N ASP A 320 -15.73 0.91 11.46
CA ASP A 320 -15.37 0.16 10.27
C ASP A 320 -16.51 -0.77 9.86
N GLY A 321 -17.12 -0.56 8.70
CA GLY A 321 -18.34 -1.24 8.25
C GLY A 321 -18.24 -2.76 8.09
N LEU A 322 -17.03 -3.33 7.94
CA LEU A 322 -16.83 -4.79 7.82
C LEU A 322 -16.42 -5.45 9.15
N CYS A 323 -16.39 -4.70 10.26
CA CYS A 323 -15.93 -5.24 11.54
C CYS A 323 -16.99 -6.13 12.21
N LYS A 324 -16.60 -7.36 12.58
CA LYS A 324 -17.40 -8.32 13.40
C LYS A 324 -16.90 -8.47 14.83
N ILE A 325 -15.79 -7.81 15.19
CA ILE A 325 -15.20 -7.89 16.53
C ILE A 325 -16.01 -7.00 17.48
#